data_cc378b4b9fe78e3953c75f5819771d95
#
_entry.id   cc378b4b9fe78e3953c75f5819771d95
#
_cell.length_a   1.000
_cell.length_b   1.000
_cell.length_c   1.000
_cell.angle_alpha   90.00
_cell.angle_beta   90.00
_cell.angle_gamma   90.00
#
_symmetry.space_group_name_H-M   'P 1'
#
loop_
_entity.id
_entity.type
_entity.pdbx_description
1 polymer ?
#
loop_
_entity_poly.entity_id
_entity_poly.type
_entity_poly.pdbx_seq_one_letter_code
_entity_poly.pdbx_strand_id
1 'polypeptide(L)'
;PTLDWRDEGVARILRLMAPAIFGVSVSQINLLLDTMIASFLPTGSISWLYYSDRLSELPLGVFGVAIATVVLPSLSRQHAADTLERFSATMDWALRMILLIAIPAALALIILAEPILLTLFYYGDAMTARDIAMATLSLRAYAAGLVAFMLIKVLAPGYFARQDMRTPVRIGVIALVTNMVLNIVLAVPLHFYWG
;
A
#
# COMPACT_ATOMS: atom_id res chain seq x y z
N PRO A 1 -21.11 22.42 -26.24
CA PRO A 1 -20.66 21.09 -25.92
C PRO A 1 -21.76 20.39 -25.14
N THR A 2 -22.55 19.56 -25.83
CA THR A 2 -23.59 18.73 -25.22
C THR A 2 -22.90 17.49 -24.65
N LEU A 3 -23.02 17.27 -23.34
CA LEU A 3 -22.59 16.02 -22.70
C LEU A 3 -23.53 14.90 -23.21
N ASP A 4 -23.07 14.14 -24.17
CA ASP A 4 -23.82 12.98 -24.67
C ASP A 4 -23.34 11.74 -23.91
N TRP A 5 -24.14 11.32 -22.93
CA TRP A 5 -23.91 10.10 -22.13
C TRP A 5 -23.98 8.80 -22.94
N ARG A 6 -24.41 8.89 -24.21
CA ARG A 6 -24.53 7.77 -25.14
C ARG A 6 -23.32 7.63 -26.07
N ASP A 7 -22.33 8.53 -25.96
CA ASP A 7 -21.09 8.41 -26.71
C ASP A 7 -20.36 7.11 -26.30
N GLU A 8 -19.95 6.35 -27.31
CA GLU A 8 -19.22 5.07 -27.09
C GLU A 8 -17.94 5.25 -26.30
N GLY A 9 -17.26 6.40 -26.44
CA GLY A 9 -16.09 6.76 -25.67
C GLY A 9 -16.39 6.93 -24.19
N VAL A 10 -17.51 7.60 -23.85
CA VAL A 10 -17.97 7.79 -22.47
C VAL A 10 -18.34 6.44 -21.84
N ALA A 11 -19.08 5.60 -22.56
CA ALA A 11 -19.46 4.27 -22.09
C ALA A 11 -18.23 3.37 -21.83
N ARG A 12 -17.21 3.45 -22.69
CA ARG A 12 -15.94 2.74 -22.52
C ARG A 12 -15.18 3.20 -21.28
N ILE A 13 -15.08 4.52 -21.08
CA ILE A 13 -14.45 5.10 -19.89
C ILE A 13 -15.17 4.65 -18.62
N LEU A 14 -16.49 4.74 -18.58
CA LEU A 14 -17.28 4.32 -17.41
C LEU A 14 -17.10 2.83 -17.09
N ARG A 15 -17.04 1.97 -18.10
CA ARG A 15 -16.77 0.53 -17.90
C ARG A 15 -15.38 0.25 -17.32
N LEU A 16 -14.38 1.06 -17.66
CA LEU A 16 -13.03 0.93 -17.12
C LEU A 16 -12.93 1.55 -15.72
N MET A 17 -13.68 2.64 -15.47
CA MET A 17 -13.68 3.32 -14.17
C MET A 17 -14.43 2.53 -13.09
N ALA A 18 -15.52 1.87 -13.42
CA ALA A 18 -16.33 1.15 -12.43
C ALA A 18 -15.53 0.13 -11.60
N PRO A 19 -14.72 -0.78 -12.20
CA PRO A 19 -13.87 -1.68 -11.42
C PRO A 19 -12.78 -0.94 -10.63
N ALA A 20 -12.23 0.16 -11.18
CA ALA A 20 -11.21 0.96 -10.49
C ALA A 20 -11.79 1.65 -9.26
N ILE A 21 -12.99 2.28 -9.38
CA ILE A 21 -13.70 2.88 -8.25
C ILE A 21 -14.01 1.83 -7.18
N PHE A 22 -14.49 0.66 -7.60
CA PHE A 22 -14.73 -0.44 -6.67
C PHE A 22 -13.46 -0.87 -5.95
N GLY A 23 -12.33 -1.01 -6.66
CA GLY A 23 -11.02 -1.36 -6.07
C GLY A 23 -10.54 -0.33 -5.04
N VAL A 24 -10.68 0.96 -5.33
CA VAL A 24 -10.36 2.03 -4.37
C VAL A 24 -11.31 1.98 -3.16
N SER A 25 -12.60 1.75 -3.38
CA SER A 25 -13.57 1.61 -2.29
C SER A 25 -13.25 0.44 -1.36
N VAL A 26 -12.83 -0.70 -1.91
CA VAL A 26 -12.38 -1.87 -1.14
C VAL A 26 -11.22 -1.49 -0.22
N SER A 27 -10.23 -0.74 -0.71
CA SER A 27 -9.10 -0.28 0.10
C SER A 27 -9.52 0.67 1.22
N GLN A 28 -10.46 1.57 0.95
CA GLN A 28 -10.98 2.48 1.99
C GLN A 28 -11.79 1.74 3.05
N ILE A 29 -12.58 0.74 2.65
CA ILE A 29 -13.31 -0.12 3.59
C ILE A 29 -12.32 -0.86 4.49
N ASN A 30 -11.23 -1.41 3.93
CA ASN A 30 -10.19 -2.07 4.72
C ASN A 30 -9.61 -1.14 5.79
N LEU A 31 -9.24 0.08 5.39
CA LEU A 31 -8.68 1.09 6.30
C LEU A 31 -9.67 1.45 7.44
N LEU A 32 -10.96 1.58 7.12
CA LEU A 32 -12.00 1.82 8.13
C LEU A 32 -12.11 0.65 9.11
N LEU A 33 -12.11 -0.58 8.61
CA LEU A 33 -12.22 -1.77 9.44
C LEU A 33 -10.99 -1.95 10.33
N ASP A 34 -9.79 -1.74 9.80
CA ASP A 34 -8.55 -1.77 10.58
C ASP A 34 -8.56 -0.71 11.70
N THR A 35 -9.05 0.51 11.39
CA THR A 35 -9.20 1.58 12.38
C THR A 35 -10.25 1.23 13.44
N MET A 36 -11.39 0.63 13.05
CA MET A 36 -12.40 0.16 13.99
C MET A 36 -11.84 -0.93 14.91
N ILE A 37 -11.10 -1.90 14.39
CA ILE A 37 -10.46 -2.94 15.19
C ILE A 37 -9.44 -2.32 16.15
N ALA A 38 -8.61 -1.38 15.65
CA ALA A 38 -7.63 -0.67 16.46
C ALA A 38 -8.27 0.14 17.61
N SER A 39 -9.54 0.58 17.47
CA SER A 39 -10.25 1.30 18.53
C SER A 39 -10.61 0.45 19.75
N PHE A 40 -10.66 -0.86 19.59
CA PHE A 40 -10.86 -1.82 20.70
C PHE A 40 -9.58 -2.21 21.42
N LEU A 41 -8.41 -1.81 20.88
CA LEU A 41 -7.10 -2.04 21.47
C LEU A 41 -6.79 -0.99 22.55
N PRO A 42 -5.74 -1.17 23.38
CA PRO A 42 -5.35 -0.21 24.40
C PRO A 42 -5.20 1.22 23.89
N THR A 43 -5.49 2.19 24.73
CA THR A 43 -5.37 3.62 24.40
C THR A 43 -3.98 3.94 23.86
N GLY A 44 -3.93 4.63 22.71
CA GLY A 44 -2.70 4.95 21.98
C GLY A 44 -2.45 4.12 20.73
N SER A 45 -3.08 2.94 20.59
CA SER A 45 -2.84 2.02 19.45
C SER A 45 -3.07 2.66 18.09
N ILE A 46 -4.11 3.48 17.93
CA ILE A 46 -4.39 4.19 16.68
C ILE A 46 -3.25 5.16 16.36
N SER A 47 -2.75 5.88 17.35
CA SER A 47 -1.64 6.82 17.17
C SER A 47 -0.34 6.11 16.79
N TRP A 48 -0.02 4.99 17.43
CA TRP A 48 1.18 4.20 17.13
C TRP A 48 1.15 3.65 15.70
N LEU A 49 0.01 3.13 15.25
CA LEU A 49 -0.20 2.68 13.88
C LEU A 49 -0.09 3.85 12.89
N TYR A 50 -0.70 4.99 13.20
CA TYR A 50 -0.66 6.17 12.34
C TYR A 50 0.76 6.69 12.09
N TYR A 51 1.58 6.84 13.14
CA TYR A 51 2.97 7.27 12.98
C TYR A 51 3.81 6.25 12.21
N SER A 52 3.59 4.96 12.44
CA SER A 52 4.28 3.89 11.73
C SER A 52 3.93 3.86 10.25
N ASP A 53 2.65 4.02 9.91
CA ASP A 53 2.17 4.12 8.54
C ASP A 53 2.80 5.32 7.81
N ARG A 54 2.77 6.51 8.41
CA ARG A 54 3.36 7.72 7.83
C ARG A 54 4.86 7.60 7.55
N LEU A 55 5.61 7.00 8.45
CA LEU A 55 7.04 6.77 8.23
C LEU A 55 7.30 5.75 7.12
N SER A 56 6.48 4.71 7.03
CA SER A 56 6.57 3.71 5.97
C SER A 56 6.13 4.27 4.60
N GLU A 57 5.22 5.24 4.58
CA GLU A 57 4.80 5.93 3.38
C GLU A 57 5.92 6.77 2.73
N LEU A 58 6.94 7.22 3.46
CA LEU A 58 8.01 8.04 2.91
C LEU A 58 8.77 7.33 1.77
N PRO A 59 9.38 6.14 1.98
CA PRO A 59 10.04 5.43 0.88
C PRO A 59 9.04 5.00 -0.20
N LEU A 60 7.83 4.60 0.18
CA LEU A 60 6.80 4.18 -0.75
C LEU A 60 6.35 5.32 -1.68
N GLY A 61 6.12 6.51 -1.13
CA GLY A 61 5.68 7.69 -1.87
C GLY A 61 6.78 8.23 -2.78
N VAL A 62 8.00 8.37 -2.27
CA VAL A 62 9.11 8.93 -3.04
C VAL A 62 9.52 8.01 -4.19
N PHE A 63 9.78 6.75 -3.90
CA PHE A 63 10.34 5.82 -4.90
C PHE A 63 9.27 5.00 -5.62
N GLY A 64 8.26 4.50 -4.91
CA GLY A 64 7.21 3.69 -5.50
C GLY A 64 6.38 4.48 -6.51
N VAL A 65 5.98 5.70 -6.16
CA VAL A 65 5.22 6.58 -7.07
C VAL A 65 6.09 7.05 -8.24
N ALA A 66 7.35 7.45 -7.99
CA ALA A 66 8.25 7.90 -9.05
C ALA A 66 8.46 6.81 -10.12
N ILE A 67 8.70 5.57 -9.71
CA ILE A 67 8.86 4.45 -10.65
C ILE A 67 7.53 4.18 -11.38
N ALA A 68 6.41 4.15 -10.68
CA ALA A 68 5.09 3.89 -11.28
C ALA A 68 4.73 4.93 -12.36
N THR A 69 5.04 6.21 -12.14
CA THR A 69 4.75 7.30 -13.10
C THR A 69 5.57 7.19 -14.39
N VAL A 70 6.77 6.63 -14.34
CA VAL A 70 7.60 6.39 -15.53
C VAL A 70 7.24 5.09 -16.23
N VAL A 71 6.97 4.05 -15.46
CA VAL A 71 6.73 2.69 -15.96
C VAL A 71 5.39 2.59 -16.68
N LEU A 72 4.31 3.15 -16.13
CA LEU A 72 2.97 3.02 -16.71
C LEU A 72 2.87 3.53 -18.16
N PRO A 73 3.32 4.75 -18.52
CA PRO A 73 3.27 5.23 -19.91
C PRO A 73 4.13 4.40 -20.86
N SER A 74 5.28 3.91 -20.37
CA SER A 74 6.18 3.06 -21.16
C SER A 74 5.54 1.72 -21.49
N LEU A 75 4.96 1.04 -20.48
CA LEU A 75 4.27 -0.23 -20.64
C LEU A 75 3.03 -0.11 -21.55
N SER A 76 2.26 0.98 -21.41
CA SER A 76 1.07 1.22 -22.22
C SER A 76 1.43 1.38 -23.70
N ARG A 77 2.51 2.11 -24.03
CA ARG A 77 3.00 2.25 -25.40
C ARG A 77 3.51 0.93 -25.99
N GLN A 78 4.24 0.15 -25.18
CA GLN A 78 4.77 -1.16 -25.61
C GLN A 78 3.67 -2.17 -25.83
N HIS A 79 2.62 -2.15 -25.01
CA HIS A 79 1.44 -2.99 -25.19
C HIS A 79 0.68 -2.61 -26.46
N ALA A 80 0.49 -1.30 -26.73
CA ALA A 80 -0.17 -0.83 -27.93
C ALA A 80 0.60 -1.14 -29.23
N ALA A 81 1.94 -1.25 -29.15
CA ALA A 81 2.82 -1.62 -30.25
C ALA A 81 3.05 -3.14 -30.39
N ASP A 82 2.36 -3.95 -29.60
CA ASP A 82 2.48 -5.42 -29.52
C ASP A 82 3.93 -5.94 -29.35
N THR A 83 4.74 -5.16 -28.61
CA THR A 83 6.15 -5.49 -28.34
C THR A 83 6.29 -6.17 -26.97
N LEU A 84 5.91 -7.46 -26.90
CA LEU A 84 5.86 -8.23 -25.65
C LEU A 84 7.25 -8.35 -24.99
N GLU A 85 8.31 -8.50 -25.77
CA GLU A 85 9.67 -8.59 -25.25
C GLU A 85 10.11 -7.29 -24.55
N ARG A 86 9.80 -6.13 -25.13
CA ARG A 86 10.10 -4.83 -24.51
C ARG A 86 9.27 -4.58 -23.27
N PHE A 87 8.00 -5.00 -23.29
CA PHE A 87 7.14 -4.94 -22.12
C PHE A 87 7.71 -5.75 -20.95
N SER A 88 8.12 -6.99 -21.22
CA SER A 88 8.74 -7.87 -20.22
C SER A 88 10.06 -7.30 -19.69
N ALA A 89 10.93 -6.79 -20.58
CA ALA A 89 12.19 -6.18 -20.20
C ALA A 89 12.01 -4.92 -19.34
N THR A 90 11.02 -4.08 -19.66
CA THR A 90 10.71 -2.89 -18.86
C THR A 90 10.18 -3.27 -17.48
N MET A 91 9.33 -4.30 -17.40
CA MET A 91 8.81 -4.79 -16.13
C MET A 91 9.92 -5.41 -15.27
N ASP A 92 10.80 -6.23 -15.85
CA ASP A 92 11.95 -6.81 -15.14
C ASP A 92 12.91 -5.73 -14.61
N TRP A 93 13.21 -4.73 -15.43
CA TRP A 93 14.00 -3.58 -15.00
C TRP A 93 13.34 -2.85 -13.81
N ALA A 94 12.05 -2.55 -13.90
CA ALA A 94 11.34 -1.84 -12.85
C ALA A 94 11.27 -2.65 -11.54
N LEU A 95 11.07 -3.97 -11.63
CA LEU A 95 11.09 -4.86 -10.47
C LEU A 95 12.46 -4.92 -9.79
N ARG A 96 13.55 -5.00 -10.57
CA ARG A 96 14.91 -4.97 -10.03
C ARG A 96 15.21 -3.63 -9.35
N MET A 97 14.84 -2.52 -9.97
CA MET A 97 15.05 -1.18 -9.42
C MET A 97 14.29 -0.97 -8.12
N ILE A 98 13.02 -1.40 -8.07
CA ILE A 98 12.23 -1.24 -6.83
C ILE A 98 12.77 -2.13 -5.71
N LEU A 99 13.20 -3.35 -5.99
CA LEU A 99 13.80 -4.24 -4.98
C LEU A 99 15.12 -3.69 -4.45
N LEU A 100 15.96 -3.13 -5.33
CA LEU A 100 17.23 -2.50 -4.94
C LEU A 100 17.03 -1.35 -3.95
N ILE A 101 15.91 -0.65 -4.02
CA ILE A 101 15.55 0.46 -3.13
C ILE A 101 14.76 -0.04 -1.92
N ALA A 102 13.79 -0.92 -2.14
CA ALA A 102 12.86 -1.36 -1.11
C ALA A 102 13.54 -2.17 0.00
N ILE A 103 14.49 -3.05 -0.37
CA ILE A 103 15.18 -3.90 0.61
C ILE A 103 16.03 -3.07 1.58
N PRO A 104 16.95 -2.18 1.12
CA PRO A 104 17.71 -1.33 2.03
C PRO A 104 16.80 -0.38 2.84
N ALA A 105 15.74 0.17 2.24
CA ALA A 105 14.80 1.04 2.94
C ALA A 105 14.05 0.31 4.06
N ALA A 106 13.58 -0.92 3.80
CA ALA A 106 12.92 -1.75 4.80
C ALA A 106 13.89 -2.11 5.95
N LEU A 107 15.11 -2.52 5.63
CA LEU A 107 16.14 -2.82 6.64
C LEU A 107 16.50 -1.59 7.48
N ALA A 108 16.65 -0.43 6.82
CA ALA A 108 16.92 0.82 7.52
C ALA A 108 15.78 1.18 8.50
N LEU A 109 14.53 1.08 8.07
CA LEU A 109 13.37 1.33 8.92
C LEU A 109 13.25 0.33 10.07
N ILE A 110 13.57 -0.95 9.86
CA ILE A 110 13.54 -1.96 10.93
C ILE A 110 14.61 -1.66 11.98
N ILE A 111 15.84 -1.34 11.54
CA ILE A 111 16.98 -1.11 12.44
C ILE A 111 16.85 0.25 13.15
N LEU A 112 16.48 1.28 12.40
CA LEU A 112 16.42 2.66 12.90
C LEU A 112 15.02 3.06 13.41
N ALA A 113 14.07 2.13 13.55
CA ALA A 113 12.72 2.41 13.98
C ALA A 113 12.65 3.24 15.27
N GLU A 114 13.34 2.76 16.31
CA GLU A 114 13.35 3.41 17.61
C GLU A 114 14.04 4.78 17.59
N PRO A 115 15.28 4.94 17.09
CA PRO A 115 15.92 6.26 17.03
C PRO A 115 15.16 7.26 16.14
N ILE A 116 14.50 6.83 15.07
CA ILE A 116 13.66 7.71 14.25
C ILE A 116 12.47 8.23 15.07
N LEU A 117 11.75 7.33 15.74
CA LEU A 117 10.59 7.71 16.55
C LEU A 117 10.98 8.59 17.74
N LEU A 118 12.08 8.29 18.43
CA LEU A 118 12.62 9.12 19.50
C LEU A 118 12.97 10.52 18.99
N THR A 119 13.63 10.61 17.84
CA THR A 119 14.08 11.90 17.30
C THR A 119 12.93 12.76 16.77
N LEU A 120 11.91 12.14 16.18
CA LEU A 120 10.83 12.88 15.53
C LEU A 120 9.64 13.17 16.45
N PHE A 121 9.35 12.30 17.42
CA PHE A 121 8.09 12.37 18.18
C PHE A 121 8.24 12.40 19.69
N TYR A 122 9.42 12.14 20.25
CA TYR A 122 9.62 12.16 21.70
C TYR A 122 9.93 13.59 22.19
N TYR A 123 8.89 14.46 22.14
CA TYR A 123 8.99 15.82 22.61
C TYR A 123 7.87 16.14 23.62
N GLY A 124 8.23 16.70 24.76
CA GLY A 124 7.26 17.09 25.79
C GLY A 124 6.55 15.90 26.43
N ASP A 125 5.35 16.14 26.96
CA ASP A 125 4.56 15.14 27.70
C ASP A 125 3.58 14.35 26.82
N ALA A 126 3.58 14.59 25.49
CA ALA A 126 2.60 14.02 24.57
C ALA A 126 2.85 12.53 24.25
N MET A 127 4.10 12.08 24.35
CA MET A 127 4.50 10.69 24.10
C MET A 127 5.33 10.15 25.25
N THR A 128 4.92 9.01 25.78
CA THR A 128 5.66 8.29 26.82
C THR A 128 6.68 7.33 26.23
N ALA A 129 7.62 6.85 27.04
CA ALA A 129 8.58 5.81 26.62
C ALA A 129 7.85 4.51 26.17
N ARG A 130 6.69 4.20 26.78
CA ARG A 130 5.85 3.07 26.37
C ARG A 130 5.28 3.28 24.96
N ASP A 131 4.82 4.49 24.64
CA ASP A 131 4.28 4.80 23.32
C ASP A 131 5.33 4.64 22.23
N ILE A 132 6.56 5.09 22.51
CA ILE A 132 7.70 4.90 21.60
C ILE A 132 7.99 3.41 21.37
N ALA A 133 8.01 2.61 22.44
CA ALA A 133 8.25 1.17 22.32
C ALA A 133 7.17 0.49 21.48
N MET A 134 5.89 0.81 21.69
CA MET A 134 4.77 0.25 20.92
C MET A 134 4.78 0.72 19.46
N ALA A 135 5.03 2.00 19.22
CA ALA A 135 5.19 2.55 17.87
C ALA A 135 6.39 1.92 17.14
N THR A 136 7.49 1.62 17.84
CA THR A 136 8.65 0.94 17.28
C THR A 136 8.30 -0.46 16.78
N LEU A 137 7.55 -1.23 17.58
CA LEU A 137 7.08 -2.56 17.16
C LEU A 137 6.17 -2.47 15.93
N SER A 138 5.23 -1.52 15.92
CA SER A 138 4.36 -1.24 14.78
C SER A 138 5.17 -0.86 13.54
N LEU A 139 6.14 0.05 13.66
CA LEU A 139 6.95 0.48 12.53
C LEU A 139 7.80 -0.67 11.95
N ARG A 140 8.35 -1.53 12.79
CA ARG A 140 9.08 -2.72 12.35
C ARG A 140 8.18 -3.68 11.57
N ALA A 141 6.93 -3.87 12.00
CA ALA A 141 5.95 -4.70 11.30
C ALA A 141 5.59 -4.10 9.93
N TYR A 142 5.33 -2.79 9.87
CA TYR A 142 5.09 -2.07 8.60
C TYR A 142 6.30 -2.15 7.66
N ALA A 143 7.49 -1.95 8.19
CA ALA A 143 8.72 -2.02 7.42
C ALA A 143 8.99 -3.42 6.83
N ALA A 144 8.62 -4.49 7.53
CA ALA A 144 8.68 -5.85 6.99
C ALA A 144 7.75 -6.03 5.78
N GLY A 145 6.59 -5.35 5.76
CA GLY A 145 5.66 -5.33 4.63
C GLY A 145 6.04 -4.37 3.50
N LEU A 146 6.98 -3.43 3.73
CA LEU A 146 7.30 -2.34 2.80
C LEU A 146 7.71 -2.84 1.42
N VAL A 147 8.51 -3.90 1.35
CA VAL A 147 8.95 -4.49 0.08
C VAL A 147 7.76 -4.94 -0.76
N ALA A 148 6.78 -5.61 -0.14
CA ALA A 148 5.56 -6.05 -0.81
C ALA A 148 4.72 -4.85 -1.29
N PHE A 149 4.55 -3.82 -0.46
CA PHE A 149 3.84 -2.59 -0.84
C PHE A 149 4.50 -1.87 -2.02
N MET A 150 5.83 -1.78 -2.04
CA MET A 150 6.57 -1.17 -3.14
C MET A 150 6.47 -2.00 -4.42
N LEU A 151 6.51 -3.33 -4.34
CA LEU A 151 6.31 -4.22 -5.49
C LEU A 151 4.92 -4.04 -6.13
N ILE A 152 3.86 -3.86 -5.33
CA ILE A 152 2.50 -3.60 -5.83
C ILE A 152 2.48 -2.33 -6.68
N LYS A 153 3.22 -1.26 -6.32
CA LYS A 153 3.30 0.00 -7.09
C LYS A 153 3.92 -0.19 -8.48
N VAL A 154 4.72 -1.23 -8.67
CA VAL A 154 5.31 -1.58 -9.98
C VAL A 154 4.44 -2.59 -10.73
N LEU A 155 3.88 -3.58 -10.04
CA LEU A 155 3.08 -4.64 -10.68
C LEU A 155 1.71 -4.14 -11.14
N ALA A 156 1.03 -3.29 -10.38
CA ALA A 156 -0.29 -2.78 -10.73
C ALA A 156 -0.30 -2.02 -12.08
N PRO A 157 0.65 -1.12 -12.39
CA PRO A 157 0.79 -0.53 -13.72
C PRO A 157 0.89 -1.54 -14.87
N GLY A 158 1.48 -2.72 -14.63
CA GLY A 158 1.54 -3.78 -15.64
C GLY A 158 0.18 -4.31 -16.07
N TYR A 159 -0.74 -4.44 -15.13
CA TYR A 159 -2.14 -4.80 -15.42
C TYR A 159 -2.90 -3.64 -16.06
N PHE A 160 -2.72 -2.43 -15.54
CA PHE A 160 -3.40 -1.23 -16.06
C PHE A 160 -2.99 -0.93 -17.51
N ALA A 161 -1.72 -1.11 -17.86
CA ALA A 161 -1.23 -0.97 -19.22
C ALA A 161 -1.90 -1.94 -20.20
N ARG A 162 -2.32 -3.11 -19.72
CA ARG A 162 -3.08 -4.11 -20.49
C ARG A 162 -4.60 -3.91 -20.44
N GLN A 163 -5.07 -2.80 -19.83
CA GLN A 163 -6.48 -2.53 -19.55
C GLN A 163 -7.20 -3.63 -18.73
N ASP A 164 -6.42 -4.44 -17.99
CA ASP A 164 -6.96 -5.43 -17.07
C ASP A 164 -7.13 -4.81 -15.67
N MET A 165 -8.30 -4.23 -15.42
CA MET A 165 -8.68 -3.72 -14.11
C MET A 165 -9.27 -4.79 -13.19
N ARG A 166 -9.71 -5.94 -13.75
CA ARG A 166 -10.40 -6.98 -12.98
C ARG A 166 -9.44 -7.77 -12.09
N THR A 167 -8.26 -8.09 -12.60
CA THR A 167 -7.28 -8.88 -11.87
C THR A 167 -6.77 -8.16 -10.61
N PRO A 168 -6.32 -6.90 -10.65
CA PRO A 168 -5.95 -6.16 -9.45
C PRO A 168 -7.09 -6.03 -8.43
N VAL A 169 -8.32 -5.77 -8.89
CA VAL A 169 -9.50 -5.70 -8.01
C VAL A 169 -9.77 -7.04 -7.32
N ARG A 170 -9.72 -8.15 -8.05
CA ARG A 170 -9.89 -9.50 -7.48
C ARG A 170 -8.83 -9.81 -6.43
N ILE A 171 -7.57 -9.49 -6.71
CA ILE A 171 -6.45 -9.64 -5.76
C ILE A 171 -6.70 -8.76 -4.53
N GLY A 172 -7.14 -7.51 -4.72
CA GLY A 172 -7.47 -6.60 -3.62
C GLY A 172 -8.58 -7.13 -2.71
N VAL A 173 -9.64 -7.72 -3.28
CA VAL A 173 -10.73 -8.36 -2.51
C VAL A 173 -10.22 -9.56 -1.72
N ILE A 174 -9.39 -10.41 -2.33
CA ILE A 174 -8.78 -11.56 -1.64
C ILE A 174 -7.91 -11.07 -0.49
N ALA A 175 -7.10 -10.04 -0.72
CA ALA A 175 -6.26 -9.44 0.31
C ALA A 175 -7.09 -8.85 1.47
N LEU A 176 -8.20 -8.15 1.17
CA LEU A 176 -9.14 -7.64 2.17
C LEU A 176 -9.69 -8.77 3.04
N VAL A 177 -10.23 -9.83 2.41
CA VAL A 177 -10.81 -10.97 3.15
C VAL A 177 -9.75 -11.65 4.01
N THR A 178 -8.55 -11.86 3.47
CA THR A 178 -7.42 -12.43 4.21
C THR A 178 -7.02 -11.56 5.40
N ASN A 179 -6.92 -10.25 5.20
CA ASN A 179 -6.62 -9.28 6.27
C ASN A 179 -7.68 -9.36 7.38
N MET A 180 -8.97 -9.36 7.02
CA MET A 180 -10.05 -9.46 7.99
C MET A 180 -10.01 -10.77 8.79
N VAL A 181 -9.78 -11.89 8.11
CA VAL A 181 -9.65 -13.19 8.78
C VAL A 181 -8.46 -13.19 9.74
N LEU A 182 -7.30 -12.68 9.32
CA LEU A 182 -6.12 -12.57 10.17
C LEU A 182 -6.34 -11.63 11.34
N ASN A 183 -7.00 -10.50 11.15
CA ASN A 183 -7.35 -9.58 12.24
C ASN A 183 -8.25 -10.25 13.29
N ILE A 184 -9.26 -10.97 12.85
CA ILE A 184 -10.14 -11.70 13.78
C ILE A 184 -9.37 -12.81 14.51
N VAL A 185 -8.57 -13.59 13.79
CA VAL A 185 -7.84 -14.74 14.34
C VAL A 185 -6.68 -14.31 15.25
N LEU A 186 -6.02 -13.19 14.97
CA LEU A 186 -4.87 -12.71 15.74
C LEU A 186 -5.26 -11.66 16.80
N ALA A 187 -6.02 -10.63 16.41
CA ALA A 187 -6.31 -9.52 17.31
C ALA A 187 -7.25 -9.92 18.45
N VAL A 188 -8.28 -10.73 18.17
CA VAL A 188 -9.25 -11.16 19.19
C VAL A 188 -8.60 -12.04 20.28
N PRO A 189 -7.86 -13.13 19.96
CA PRO A 189 -7.21 -13.92 21.00
C PRO A 189 -6.11 -13.16 21.73
N LEU A 190 -5.30 -12.35 21.02
CA LEU A 190 -4.25 -11.57 21.67
C LEU A 190 -4.82 -10.55 22.66
N HIS A 191 -5.96 -9.93 22.34
CA HIS A 191 -6.64 -9.02 23.27
C HIS A 191 -7.14 -9.77 24.52
N PHE A 192 -7.63 -11.01 24.40
CA PHE A 192 -8.08 -11.82 25.54
C PHE A 192 -6.95 -12.39 26.40
N TYR A 193 -5.75 -12.61 25.83
CA TYR A 193 -4.62 -13.22 26.55
C TYR A 193 -3.62 -12.20 27.12
N TRP A 194 -3.57 -10.96 26.59
CA TRP A 194 -2.57 -9.95 26.93
C TRP A 194 -3.17 -8.58 27.30
N GLY A 195 -4.50 -8.48 27.32
CA GLY A 195 -5.28 -7.25 27.66
C GLY A 195 -5.67 -7.15 29.13
#